data_53195e6670633ca3358e2699525d0742
#
_entry.id   53195e6670633ca3358e2699525d0742
#
_cell.length_a   1.000
_cell.length_b   1.000
_cell.length_c   1.000
_cell.angle_alpha   90.00
_cell.angle_beta   90.00
_cell.angle_gamma   90.00
#
_symmetry.space_group_name_H-M   'P 1'
#
loop_
_entity.id
_entity.type
_entity.pdbx_description
1 polymer ?
#
loop_
_entity_poly.entity_id
_entity_poly.type
_entity_poly.pdbx_seq_one_letter_code
_entity_poly.pdbx_strand_id
1 'polypeptide(L)'
;MWILTKIRFYSIIKKTSHLNPDGPAVFNIRGMDKDDLKCFAELVSPDLAKRPVVHEYAHSDYPYRVYLNTQEEMDAVMAKLSALIDYNNFKDTIKATPHQKAKLEHYEDFWSLLYNAHFSHRPRRE
;
A
#
# COMPACT_ATOMS: atom_id res chain seq x y z
N MET A 1 -0.48 -4.33 -7.61
CA MET A 1 -1.12 -2.99 -7.50
C MET A 1 -0.41 -2.21 -6.41
N TRP A 2 -0.08 -0.98 -6.70
CA TRP A 2 0.47 -0.05 -5.71
C TRP A 2 -0.59 0.97 -5.33
N ILE A 3 -0.74 1.22 -4.02
CA ILE A 3 -1.71 2.15 -3.49
C ILE A 3 -1.00 3.16 -2.59
N LEU A 4 -1.14 4.45 -2.93
CA LEU A 4 -0.73 5.57 -2.09
C LEU A 4 -1.98 6.13 -1.42
N THR A 5 -2.01 6.12 -0.09
CA THR A 5 -3.08 6.73 0.69
C THR A 5 -2.55 7.94 1.45
N LYS A 6 -3.44 8.77 1.99
CA LYS A 6 -3.01 9.88 2.84
C LYS A 6 -2.27 9.45 4.10
N ILE A 7 -2.39 8.19 4.48
CA ILE A 7 -1.72 7.65 5.67
C ILE A 7 -0.52 6.78 5.34
N ARG A 8 -0.58 5.93 4.27
CA ARG A 8 0.44 4.90 4.02
C ARG A 8 0.51 4.48 2.55
N PHE A 9 1.58 3.75 2.25
CA PHE A 9 1.83 3.12 0.95
C PHE A 9 1.80 1.59 1.06
N TYR A 10 1.13 0.94 0.10
CA TYR A 10 1.01 -0.52 0.04
C TYR A 10 1.24 -1.06 -1.36
N SER A 11 1.84 -2.24 -1.42
CA SER A 11 1.91 -3.08 -2.63
C SER A 11 1.04 -4.31 -2.42
N ILE A 12 0.06 -4.53 -3.28
CA ILE A 12 -0.91 -5.62 -3.16
C ILE A 12 -0.81 -6.55 -4.36
N ILE A 13 -0.59 -7.83 -4.08
CA ILE A 13 -0.58 -8.89 -5.08
C ILE A 13 -1.40 -10.07 -4.58
N LYS A 14 -1.72 -10.99 -5.46
CA LYS A 14 -2.39 -12.24 -5.12
C LYS A 14 -1.51 -13.41 -5.53
N LYS A 15 -0.95 -14.11 -4.55
CA LYS A 15 -0.11 -15.31 -4.72
C LYS A 15 -0.13 -16.15 -3.45
N THR A 16 0.51 -17.31 -3.48
CA THR A 16 0.70 -18.12 -2.27
C THR A 16 1.43 -17.33 -1.20
N SER A 17 1.07 -17.54 0.07
CA SER A 17 1.76 -16.90 1.19
C SER A 17 3.06 -17.64 1.52
N HIS A 18 4.01 -16.96 2.16
CA HIS A 18 5.20 -17.58 2.70
C HIS A 18 4.88 -18.60 3.82
N LEU A 19 3.71 -18.46 4.46
CA LEU A 19 3.24 -19.38 5.52
C LEU A 19 2.74 -20.70 4.95
N ASN A 20 2.24 -20.70 3.73
CA ASN A 20 1.72 -21.88 3.05
C ASN A 20 2.01 -21.82 1.55
N PRO A 21 3.30 -22.07 1.16
CA PRO A 21 3.73 -21.92 -0.24
C PRO A 21 3.06 -22.89 -1.21
N ASP A 22 2.53 -24.00 -0.73
CA ASP A 22 1.80 -25.00 -1.54
C ASP A 22 0.28 -24.81 -1.46
N GLY A 23 -0.20 -23.80 -0.76
CA GLY A 23 -1.61 -23.50 -0.59
C GLY A 23 -2.20 -22.68 -1.72
N PRO A 24 -3.48 -22.27 -1.57
CA PRO A 24 -4.12 -21.38 -2.53
C PRO A 24 -3.49 -19.99 -2.53
N ALA A 25 -3.68 -19.27 -3.64
CA ALA A 25 -3.29 -17.87 -3.72
C ALA A 25 -4.15 -17.02 -2.77
N VAL A 26 -3.50 -16.15 -2.02
CA VAL A 26 -4.14 -15.21 -1.09
C VAL A 26 -3.67 -13.79 -1.38
N PHE A 27 -4.41 -12.79 -0.90
CA PHE A 27 -3.97 -11.40 -1.01
C PHE A 27 -2.77 -11.15 -0.10
N ASN A 28 -1.67 -10.68 -0.68
CA ASN A 28 -0.48 -10.26 0.03
C ASN A 28 -0.43 -8.74 0.02
N ILE A 29 -0.63 -8.12 1.16
CA ILE A 29 -0.48 -6.69 1.35
C ILE A 29 0.93 -6.48 1.91
N ARG A 30 1.76 -5.76 1.17
CA ARG A 30 3.20 -5.65 1.42
C ARG A 30 3.61 -4.20 1.57
N GLY A 31 4.63 -3.97 2.39
CA GLY A 31 5.21 -2.64 2.55
C GLY A 31 6.63 -2.70 3.06
N MET A 32 7.29 -1.56 3.02
CA MET A 32 8.67 -1.38 3.51
C MET A 32 8.70 -0.86 4.94
N ASP A 33 7.61 -0.27 5.40
CA ASP A 33 7.47 0.34 6.73
C ASP A 33 6.51 -0.51 7.56
N LYS A 34 6.96 -0.98 8.71
CA LYS A 34 6.17 -1.79 9.62
C LYS A 34 4.89 -1.07 10.06
N ASP A 35 4.97 0.23 10.29
CA ASP A 35 3.81 1.03 10.71
C ASP A 35 2.74 1.10 9.63
N ASP A 36 3.12 1.07 8.35
CA ASP A 36 2.18 1.01 7.24
C ASP A 36 1.31 -0.25 7.33
N LEU A 37 1.92 -1.40 7.62
CA LEU A 37 1.21 -2.66 7.73
C LEU A 37 0.42 -2.77 9.03
N LYS A 38 0.88 -2.19 10.12
CA LYS A 38 0.11 -2.08 11.36
C LYS A 38 -1.18 -1.27 11.15
N CYS A 39 -1.09 -0.16 10.44
CA CYS A 39 -2.26 0.66 10.07
C CYS A 39 -3.23 -0.13 9.19
N PHE A 40 -2.73 -0.91 8.25
CA PHE A 40 -3.57 -1.77 7.42
C PHE A 40 -4.30 -2.83 8.26
N ALA A 41 -3.58 -3.50 9.14
CA ALA A 41 -4.17 -4.50 10.04
C ALA A 41 -5.28 -3.90 10.93
N GLU A 42 -5.09 -2.69 11.41
CA GLU A 42 -6.11 -1.95 12.18
C GLU A 42 -7.34 -1.61 11.34
N LEU A 43 -7.15 -1.28 10.06
CA LEU A 43 -8.25 -1.07 9.13
C LEU A 43 -9.05 -2.35 8.87
N VAL A 44 -8.37 -3.50 8.81
CA VAL A 44 -9.05 -4.80 8.65
C VAL A 44 -9.94 -5.07 9.85
N SER A 45 -9.42 -4.92 11.06
CA SER A 45 -10.22 -5.05 12.29
C SER A 45 -9.70 -4.16 13.40
N PRO A 46 -10.56 -3.32 14.00
CA PRO A 46 -10.23 -2.58 15.23
C PRO A 46 -10.10 -3.52 16.44
N ASP A 47 -10.71 -4.70 16.40
CA ASP A 47 -10.61 -5.72 17.44
C ASP A 47 -9.27 -6.44 17.34
N LEU A 48 -8.42 -6.30 18.36
CA LEU A 48 -7.08 -6.86 18.40
C LEU A 48 -7.09 -8.38 18.19
N ALA A 49 -8.09 -9.08 18.72
CA ALA A 49 -8.21 -10.53 18.61
C ALA A 49 -8.49 -11.02 17.19
N LYS A 50 -9.11 -10.17 16.35
CA LYS A 50 -9.47 -10.48 14.95
C LYS A 50 -8.52 -9.84 13.94
N ARG A 51 -7.58 -9.03 14.41
CA ARG A 51 -6.64 -8.31 13.57
C ARG A 51 -5.63 -9.26 12.95
N PRO A 52 -5.38 -9.19 11.63
CA PRO A 52 -4.36 -10.01 11.02
C PRO A 52 -2.97 -9.65 11.55
N VAL A 53 -2.10 -10.66 11.59
CA VAL A 53 -0.71 -10.49 12.06
C VAL A 53 0.12 -9.81 10.98
N VAL A 54 0.99 -8.89 11.39
CA VAL A 54 2.02 -8.32 10.52
C VAL A 54 3.24 -9.24 10.59
N HIS A 55 3.55 -9.89 9.47
CA HIS A 55 4.70 -10.78 9.33
C HIS A 55 5.93 -10.01 8.85
N GLU A 56 7.10 -10.39 9.34
CA GLU A 56 8.37 -9.79 8.96
C GLU A 56 9.28 -10.81 8.26
N TYR A 57 9.81 -10.40 7.10
CA TYR A 57 10.76 -11.19 6.30
C TYR A 57 11.97 -10.31 5.96
N ALA A 58 12.99 -10.36 6.81
CA ALA A 58 14.10 -9.40 6.89
C ALA A 58 14.86 -9.14 5.58
N HIS A 59 14.89 -10.09 4.66
CA HIS A 59 15.66 -9.99 3.40
C HIS A 59 14.78 -9.87 2.16
N SER A 60 13.48 -9.66 2.34
CA SER A 60 12.55 -9.46 1.24
C SER A 60 12.58 -7.99 0.76
N ASP A 61 12.26 -7.78 -0.51
CA ASP A 61 12.06 -6.44 -1.09
C ASP A 61 10.94 -5.66 -0.39
N TYR A 62 9.92 -6.38 0.10
CA TYR A 62 8.89 -5.87 1.00
C TYR A 62 8.92 -6.67 2.30
N PRO A 63 9.64 -6.17 3.32
CA PRO A 63 9.88 -6.97 4.52
C PRO A 63 8.65 -7.18 5.41
N TYR A 64 7.61 -6.36 5.26
CA TYR A 64 6.41 -6.46 6.09
C TYR A 64 5.20 -6.84 5.27
N ARG A 65 4.44 -7.83 5.76
CA ARG A 65 3.30 -8.39 5.02
C ARG A 65 2.13 -8.72 5.93
N VAL A 66 0.93 -8.51 5.39
CA VAL A 66 -0.34 -8.98 5.94
C VAL A 66 -1.01 -9.83 4.86
N TYR A 67 -1.64 -10.93 5.26
CA TYR A 67 -2.36 -11.82 4.35
C TYR A 67 -3.86 -11.75 4.60
N LEU A 68 -4.64 -11.63 3.54
CA LEU A 68 -6.09 -11.78 3.56
C LEU A 68 -6.48 -12.95 2.66
N ASN A 69 -7.31 -13.84 3.18
CA ASN A 69 -7.60 -15.12 2.51
C ASN A 69 -8.76 -15.03 1.50
N THR A 70 -9.69 -14.10 1.69
CA THR A 70 -10.93 -14.05 0.92
C THR A 70 -11.12 -12.72 0.20
N GLN A 71 -11.86 -12.76 -0.91
CA GLN A 71 -12.26 -11.56 -1.63
C GLN A 71 -13.14 -10.64 -0.77
N GLU A 72 -13.97 -11.23 0.08
CA GLU A 72 -14.85 -10.48 0.99
C GLU A 72 -14.04 -9.63 1.98
N GLU A 73 -13.00 -10.20 2.57
CA GLU A 73 -12.08 -9.47 3.45
C GLU A 73 -11.39 -8.33 2.71
N MET A 74 -10.93 -8.59 1.48
CA MET A 74 -10.27 -7.58 0.65
C MET A 74 -11.22 -6.46 0.26
N ASP A 75 -12.43 -6.78 -0.16
CA ASP A 75 -13.45 -5.80 -0.52
C ASP A 75 -13.81 -4.91 0.68
N ALA A 76 -13.94 -5.48 1.85
CA ALA A 76 -14.26 -4.74 3.08
C ALA A 76 -13.16 -3.73 3.43
N VAL A 77 -11.88 -4.12 3.35
CA VAL A 77 -10.78 -3.19 3.64
C VAL A 77 -10.60 -2.16 2.54
N MET A 78 -10.84 -2.50 1.28
CA MET A 78 -10.80 -1.54 0.17
C MET A 78 -11.86 -0.46 0.32
N ALA A 79 -13.05 -0.80 0.83
CA ALA A 79 -14.09 0.18 1.14
C ALA A 79 -13.61 1.18 2.21
N LYS A 80 -12.90 0.69 3.24
CA LYS A 80 -12.31 1.55 4.27
C LYS A 80 -11.18 2.43 3.72
N LEU A 81 -10.35 1.89 2.83
CA LEU A 81 -9.30 2.67 2.17
C LEU A 81 -9.89 3.79 1.31
N SER A 82 -10.95 3.50 0.55
CA SER A 82 -11.61 4.51 -0.27
C SER A 82 -12.23 5.64 0.57
N ALA A 83 -12.70 5.33 1.78
CA ALA A 83 -13.22 6.33 2.70
C ALA A 83 -12.14 7.31 3.22
N LEU A 84 -10.87 6.98 3.08
CA LEU A 84 -9.76 7.89 3.40
C LEU A 84 -9.61 9.01 2.37
N ILE A 85 -10.28 8.91 1.21
CA ILE A 85 -10.26 9.95 0.19
C ILE A 85 -11.28 11.02 0.59
N ASP A 86 -10.87 11.89 1.49
CA ASP A 86 -11.66 13.00 2.02
C ASP A 86 -11.01 14.37 1.70
N TYR A 87 -10.10 14.38 0.73
CA TYR A 87 -9.29 15.52 0.35
C TYR A 87 -9.35 15.77 -1.16
N ASN A 88 -9.11 17.01 -1.54
CA ASN A 88 -9.01 17.41 -2.96
C ASN A 88 -7.57 17.55 -3.45
N ASN A 89 -6.59 17.56 -2.55
CA ASN A 89 -5.17 17.68 -2.88
C ASN A 89 -4.34 16.75 -2.00
N PHE A 90 -3.81 15.69 -2.62
CA PHE A 90 -3.02 14.68 -1.93
C PHE A 90 -1.71 15.23 -1.35
N LYS A 91 -0.98 16.08 -2.10
CA LYS A 91 0.29 16.63 -1.64
C LYS A 91 0.14 17.48 -0.40
N ASP A 92 -0.87 18.34 -0.36
CA ASP A 92 -1.12 19.20 0.80
C ASP A 92 -1.52 18.37 2.02
N THR A 93 -2.29 17.31 1.82
CA THR A 93 -2.68 16.38 2.86
C THR A 93 -1.46 15.66 3.45
N ILE A 94 -0.54 15.19 2.60
CA ILE A 94 0.70 14.55 3.04
C ILE A 94 1.59 15.52 3.81
N LYS A 95 1.72 16.77 3.37
CA LYS A 95 2.47 17.82 4.09
C LYS A 95 1.93 18.06 5.49
N ALA A 96 0.62 17.98 5.67
CA ALA A 96 -0.05 18.19 6.96
C ALA A 96 0.05 16.97 7.88
N THR A 97 0.48 15.81 7.38
CA THR A 97 0.58 14.57 8.15
C THR A 97 2.04 14.36 8.57
N PRO A 98 2.41 14.53 9.86
CA PRO A 98 3.82 14.51 10.29
C PRO A 98 4.57 13.24 9.88
N HIS A 99 3.93 12.08 10.01
CA HIS A 99 4.56 10.80 9.64
C HIS A 99 4.81 10.65 8.13
N GLN A 100 3.96 11.23 7.29
CA GLN A 100 4.04 11.11 5.84
C GLN A 100 4.83 12.23 5.18
N LYS A 101 5.01 13.35 5.87
CA LYS A 101 5.69 14.53 5.32
C LYS A 101 7.07 14.21 4.76
N ALA A 102 7.84 13.38 5.44
CA ALA A 102 9.17 12.96 5.00
C ALA A 102 9.16 12.12 3.71
N LYS A 103 8.02 11.51 3.37
CA LYS A 103 7.87 10.67 2.18
C LYS A 103 7.43 11.46 0.94
N LEU A 104 6.99 12.71 1.12
CA LEU A 104 6.42 13.51 0.02
C LEU A 104 7.38 13.66 -1.16
N GLU A 105 8.65 13.94 -0.90
CA GLU A 105 9.68 14.08 -1.93
C GLU A 105 9.78 12.80 -2.78
N HIS A 106 9.74 11.63 -2.15
CA HIS A 106 9.79 10.35 -2.84
C HIS A 106 8.54 10.12 -3.71
N TYR A 107 7.37 10.53 -3.24
CA TYR A 107 6.14 10.46 -4.03
C TYR A 107 6.18 11.37 -5.25
N GLU A 108 6.75 12.57 -5.11
CA GLU A 108 6.97 13.50 -6.21
C GLU A 108 7.97 12.97 -7.23
N ASP A 109 9.06 12.34 -6.77
CA ASP A 109 10.05 11.69 -7.63
C ASP A 109 9.42 10.54 -8.44
N PHE A 110 8.59 9.74 -7.81
CA PHE A 110 7.86 8.66 -8.49
C PHE A 110 6.94 9.21 -9.58
N TRP A 111 6.19 10.26 -9.29
CA TRP A 111 5.36 10.94 -10.28
C TRP A 111 6.20 11.46 -11.45
N SER A 112 7.33 12.09 -11.16
CA SER A 112 8.24 12.63 -12.17
C SER A 112 8.81 11.54 -13.07
N LEU A 113 9.18 10.39 -12.51
CA LEU A 113 9.65 9.25 -13.29
C LEU A 113 8.58 8.75 -14.27
N LEU A 114 7.34 8.61 -13.83
CA LEU A 114 6.23 8.21 -14.69
C LEU A 114 5.91 9.26 -15.74
N TYR A 115 5.92 10.52 -15.36
CA TYR A 115 5.70 11.64 -16.29
C TYR A 115 6.75 11.64 -17.40
N ASN A 116 8.02 11.56 -17.04
CA ASN A 116 9.13 11.55 -17.99
C ASN A 116 9.07 10.33 -18.92
N ALA A 117 8.74 9.15 -18.38
CA ALA A 117 8.58 7.94 -19.18
C ALA A 117 7.46 8.09 -20.21
N HIS A 118 6.34 8.68 -19.82
CA HIS A 118 5.21 8.92 -20.71
C HIS A 118 5.59 9.91 -21.84
N PHE A 119 6.19 11.04 -21.50
CA PHE A 119 6.50 12.09 -22.48
C PHE A 119 7.71 11.79 -23.35
N SER A 120 8.68 11.00 -22.87
CA SER A 120 9.85 10.60 -23.68
C SER A 120 9.49 9.73 -24.89
N HIS A 121 8.32 9.07 -24.87
CA HIS A 121 7.82 8.23 -25.96
C HIS A 121 6.87 8.94 -26.91
N ARG A 122 6.59 10.23 -26.68
CA ARG A 122 5.76 11.00 -27.60
C ARG A 122 6.54 11.36 -28.87
N PRO A 123 5.91 11.23 -30.07
CA PRO A 123 6.53 11.76 -31.29
C PRO A 123 6.78 13.26 -31.13
N ARG A 124 7.97 13.70 -31.54
CA ARG A 124 8.23 15.14 -31.61
C ARG A 124 7.27 15.79 -32.58
N ARG A 125 6.61 16.85 -32.16
CA ARG A 125 5.89 17.71 -33.08
C ARG A 125 6.93 18.52 -33.89
N GLU A 126 6.94 18.26 -35.15
CA GLU A 126 7.70 19.10 -36.08
C GLU A 126 6.89 20.32 -36.47
#